data_b0f6331b3f26db9974e67ebb38055dd2
#
_entry.id   b0f6331b3f26db9974e67ebb38055dd2
#
_cell.length_a   1.000
_cell.length_b   1.000
_cell.length_c   1.000
_cell.angle_alpha   90.00
_cell.angle_beta   90.00
_cell.angle_gamma   90.00
#
_symmetry.space_group_name_H-M   'P 1'
#
loop_
_entity.id
_entity.type
_entity.pdbx_description
1 polymer ?
#
loop_
_entity_poly.entity_id
_entity_poly.type
_entity_poly.pdbx_seq_one_letter_code
_entity_poly.pdbx_strand_id
1 'polypeptide(L)'
;MQFLKGQKSKLSDLGIGGQFNMTCKISSTFSVDISCFGLDESNKLSDDRYMIFYNQTSSPNGEIKLVNDILGPQFEVNLNSLPQNIVKLVVTAAIDGNFTMKQLNSVTLNIGEHNFELAGKDFDQEKAIMIAEVYKKDGVWRFGAVGQGFNGGLQALLNYFGGTSAEEVKAPVQNVEQVSKVDLKKKVFLEKRVNLEKSLEKDAPQLLSLAKKAAVSLEKRGLGEHKAKVALCLDISASMSKIYSSGAIQEFAERILALSCRLDDDGSIDVFLFGEQGHKPDPLSVKDFTGYINRMLKVNKLEYDTKYSSAIELVRKFYSPNYKYERSEPLSLDTPVYVMFLTDGQPSDKMASTKALKNASYEPIFWQFMGVGEADFSYLEKLDDLTGRYIDNADFFSVSNTKAMSDEALYDKLMNEYPKWLKEAKNKGLIVE
;
A
#
# COMPACT_ATOMS: atom_id res chain seq x y z
N MET A 1 0.43 39.12 2.66
CA MET A 1 0.92 39.28 1.25
C MET A 1 0.67 37.94 0.52
N GLN A 2 0.17 37.96 -0.73
CA GLN A 2 0.09 36.78 -1.55
C GLN A 2 1.34 36.68 -2.44
N PHE A 3 2.03 35.56 -2.39
CA PHE A 3 3.21 35.31 -3.23
C PHE A 3 2.79 34.85 -4.63
N LEU A 4 3.59 35.25 -5.61
CA LEU A 4 3.52 34.73 -6.99
C LEU A 4 4.59 33.65 -7.19
N LYS A 5 4.35 32.72 -8.11
CA LYS A 5 5.33 31.69 -8.50
C LYS A 5 6.67 32.32 -8.90
N GLY A 6 7.76 31.82 -8.31
CA GLY A 6 9.11 32.32 -8.48
C GLY A 6 9.50 33.50 -7.57
N GLN A 7 8.55 34.08 -6.84
CA GLN A 7 8.82 35.18 -5.92
C GLN A 7 9.60 34.70 -4.69
N LYS A 8 10.55 35.53 -4.24
CA LYS A 8 11.44 35.26 -3.10
C LYS A 8 11.53 36.47 -2.17
N SER A 9 11.66 36.22 -0.86
CA SER A 9 11.85 37.27 0.15
C SER A 9 12.72 36.75 1.29
N LYS A 10 13.38 37.63 2.03
CA LYS A 10 14.00 37.26 3.31
C LYS A 10 12.89 37.03 4.34
N LEU A 11 13.09 36.06 5.25
CA LEU A 11 12.13 35.85 6.34
C LEU A 11 11.99 37.08 7.24
N SER A 12 13.08 37.78 7.48
CA SER A 12 13.06 39.05 8.23
C SER A 12 12.17 40.13 7.60
N ASP A 13 12.16 40.23 6.26
CA ASP A 13 11.35 41.20 5.53
C ASP A 13 9.86 40.84 5.56
N LEU A 14 9.55 39.58 5.90
CA LEU A 14 8.20 39.05 6.11
C LEU A 14 7.76 39.12 7.58
N GLY A 15 8.58 39.62 8.47
CA GLY A 15 8.33 39.63 9.92
C GLY A 15 8.40 38.24 10.55
N ILE A 16 9.07 37.26 9.89
CA ILE A 16 9.18 35.89 10.33
C ILE A 16 10.53 35.65 10.98
N GLY A 17 10.51 35.20 12.24
CA GLY A 17 11.71 34.87 13.02
C GLY A 17 12.24 33.46 12.73
N GLY A 18 13.16 32.99 13.61
CA GLY A 18 13.75 31.66 13.53
C GLY A 18 12.80 30.54 13.92
N GLN A 19 11.62 30.82 14.45
CA GLN A 19 10.54 29.86 14.75
C GLN A 19 9.26 30.33 14.08
N PHE A 20 8.61 29.41 13.32
CA PHE A 20 7.39 29.74 12.60
C PHE A 20 6.66 28.47 12.19
N ASN A 21 5.42 28.63 11.73
CA ASN A 21 4.59 27.56 11.20
C ASN A 21 4.39 27.74 9.69
N MET A 22 4.34 26.61 8.98
CA MET A 22 3.90 26.52 7.59
C MET A 22 2.69 25.59 7.52
N THR A 23 1.51 26.12 7.17
CA THR A 23 0.27 25.34 7.11
C THR A 23 -0.16 25.15 5.66
N CYS A 24 -0.40 23.91 5.27
CA CYS A 24 -0.88 23.54 3.94
C CYS A 24 -2.39 23.30 3.96
N LYS A 25 -3.16 24.20 3.34
CA LYS A 25 -4.59 24.00 3.11
C LYS A 25 -4.80 23.35 1.74
N ILE A 26 -5.38 22.15 1.73
CA ILE A 26 -5.61 21.37 0.52
C ILE A 26 -7.10 21.31 0.22
N SER A 27 -7.47 21.61 -1.03
CA SER A 27 -8.81 21.38 -1.58
C SER A 27 -8.71 20.35 -2.69
N SER A 28 -9.16 19.13 -2.42
CA SER A 28 -9.10 17.99 -3.34
C SER A 28 -10.21 16.99 -3.05
N THR A 29 -10.63 16.23 -4.06
CA THR A 29 -11.53 15.07 -3.94
C THR A 29 -10.80 13.75 -3.73
N PHE A 30 -9.46 13.77 -3.70
CA PHE A 30 -8.58 12.63 -3.49
C PHE A 30 -7.50 12.96 -2.46
N SER A 31 -6.82 11.95 -1.97
CA SER A 31 -5.75 12.11 -0.97
C SER A 31 -4.52 12.78 -1.60
N VAL A 32 -3.93 13.73 -0.88
CA VAL A 32 -2.69 14.42 -1.23
C VAL A 32 -1.76 14.39 -0.02
N ASP A 33 -0.59 13.81 -0.18
CA ASP A 33 0.42 13.70 0.87
C ASP A 33 1.32 14.93 0.88
N ILE A 34 1.46 15.54 2.05
CA ILE A 34 2.33 16.69 2.27
C ILE A 34 3.60 16.25 2.99
N SER A 35 4.75 16.72 2.49
CA SER A 35 6.05 16.43 3.09
C SER A 35 6.93 17.68 3.16
N CYS A 36 7.89 17.69 4.11
CA CYS A 36 8.93 18.67 4.20
C CYS A 36 10.29 17.98 4.19
N PHE A 37 11.15 18.36 3.25
CA PHE A 37 12.51 17.81 3.09
C PHE A 37 13.54 18.80 3.62
N GLY A 38 14.38 18.37 4.56
CA GLY A 38 15.56 19.10 5.00
C GLY A 38 16.78 18.71 4.16
N LEU A 39 17.33 19.67 3.40
CA LEU A 39 18.38 19.43 2.42
C LEU A 39 19.68 20.11 2.82
N ASP A 40 20.81 19.51 2.41
CA ASP A 40 22.16 20.05 2.55
C ASP A 40 22.50 21.12 1.48
N GLU A 41 23.73 21.63 1.51
CA GLU A 41 24.25 22.64 0.57
C GLU A 41 24.26 22.16 -0.89
N SER A 42 24.31 20.82 -1.12
CA SER A 42 24.23 20.20 -2.44
C SER A 42 22.79 19.99 -2.90
N ASN A 43 21.79 20.47 -2.17
CA ASN A 43 20.36 20.22 -2.34
C ASN A 43 20.00 18.73 -2.26
N LYS A 44 20.70 17.97 -1.41
CA LYS A 44 20.48 16.55 -1.21
C LYS A 44 19.88 16.28 0.16
N LEU A 45 18.99 15.30 0.21
CA LEU A 45 18.52 14.70 1.46
C LEU A 45 19.63 13.77 1.98
N SER A 46 20.62 14.33 2.66
CA SER A 46 21.77 13.61 3.20
C SER A 46 21.47 12.87 4.50
N ASP A 47 20.35 13.16 5.13
CA ASP A 47 19.84 12.49 6.33
C ASP A 47 18.33 12.32 6.22
N ASP A 48 17.90 11.07 6.01
CA ASP A 48 16.49 10.70 5.82
C ASP A 48 15.58 11.07 7.00
N ARG A 49 16.16 11.29 8.21
CA ARG A 49 15.42 11.74 9.38
C ARG A 49 14.90 13.17 9.24
N TYR A 50 15.34 13.89 8.21
CA TYR A 50 14.86 15.23 7.83
C TYR A 50 13.86 15.21 6.66
N MET A 51 13.34 14.04 6.28
CA MET A 51 12.13 13.92 5.47
C MET A 51 10.92 13.81 6.40
N ILE A 52 10.22 14.92 6.63
CA ILE A 52 9.08 15.00 7.56
C ILE A 52 7.78 14.85 6.78
N PHE A 53 6.97 13.86 7.14
CA PHE A 53 5.72 13.50 6.49
C PHE A 53 4.84 12.70 7.47
N TYR A 54 3.66 12.25 7.07
CA TYR A 54 2.69 11.61 7.96
C TYR A 54 3.23 10.39 8.75
N ASN A 55 4.24 9.67 8.23
CA ASN A 55 4.87 8.53 8.93
C ASN A 55 6.12 8.91 9.74
N GLN A 56 6.71 10.05 9.49
CA GLN A 56 7.84 10.60 10.23
C GLN A 56 7.54 12.06 10.57
N THR A 57 6.75 12.23 11.61
CA THR A 57 6.17 13.54 11.96
C THR A 57 7.15 14.50 12.67
N SER A 58 8.37 14.07 12.97
CA SER A 58 9.36 14.89 13.67
C SER A 58 10.78 14.57 13.25
N SER A 59 11.61 15.60 13.07
CA SER A 59 13.06 15.47 12.96
C SER A 59 13.69 15.05 14.29
N PRO A 60 14.97 14.61 14.32
CA PRO A 60 15.58 13.97 15.49
C PRO A 60 15.45 14.69 16.82
N ASN A 61 15.56 16.04 16.83
CA ASN A 61 15.42 16.84 18.05
C ASN A 61 14.15 17.73 18.01
N GLY A 62 13.25 17.49 17.06
CA GLY A 62 11.99 18.22 16.91
C GLY A 62 12.14 19.62 16.30
N GLU A 63 13.18 19.85 15.52
CA GLU A 63 13.42 21.11 14.80
C GLU A 63 12.35 21.37 13.72
N ILE A 64 11.82 20.30 13.16
CA ILE A 64 10.68 20.28 12.23
C ILE A 64 9.69 19.27 12.75
N LYS A 65 8.44 19.66 12.93
CA LYS A 65 7.35 18.76 13.33
C LYS A 65 6.16 18.95 12.40
N LEU A 66 5.56 17.83 11.98
CA LEU A 66 4.29 17.82 11.28
C LEU A 66 3.18 17.57 12.30
N VAL A 67 2.26 18.50 12.39
CA VAL A 67 1.04 18.39 13.22
C VAL A 67 -0.19 18.60 12.35
N ASN A 68 -1.33 18.13 12.80
CA ASN A 68 -2.62 18.39 12.14
C ASN A 68 -3.28 19.58 12.83
N ASP A 69 -3.43 20.68 12.09
CA ASP A 69 -4.21 21.85 12.48
C ASP A 69 -5.63 21.76 11.86
N ILE A 70 -6.56 22.57 12.37
CA ILE A 70 -7.93 22.73 11.81
C ILE A 70 -7.92 23.16 10.34
N LEU A 71 -6.87 23.84 9.89
CA LEU A 71 -6.69 24.30 8.51
C LEU A 71 -5.99 23.28 7.60
N GLY A 72 -5.45 22.20 8.16
CA GLY A 72 -4.72 21.15 7.43
C GLY A 72 -3.36 20.80 8.04
N PRO A 73 -2.53 20.01 7.34
CA PRO A 73 -1.18 19.67 7.78
C PRO A 73 -0.33 20.92 8.00
N GLN A 74 0.35 21.02 9.16
CA GLN A 74 1.19 22.15 9.56
C GLN A 74 2.58 21.68 9.95
N PHE A 75 3.60 22.30 9.40
CA PHE A 75 4.99 22.15 9.85
C PHE A 75 5.33 23.23 10.85
N GLU A 76 5.64 22.84 12.08
CA GLU A 76 6.27 23.70 13.08
C GLU A 76 7.78 23.66 12.86
N VAL A 77 8.41 24.80 12.63
CA VAL A 77 9.82 24.90 12.25
C VAL A 77 10.60 25.73 13.24
N ASN A 78 11.73 25.20 13.71
CA ASN A 78 12.72 25.94 14.50
C ASN A 78 14.08 25.94 13.80
N LEU A 79 14.35 26.98 13.01
CA LEU A 79 15.61 27.14 12.27
C LEU A 79 16.84 27.32 13.19
N ASN A 80 16.65 27.78 14.43
CA ASN A 80 17.74 28.01 15.36
C ASN A 80 18.36 26.71 15.90
N SER A 81 17.59 25.63 15.89
CA SER A 81 18.02 24.30 16.33
C SER A 81 18.37 23.34 15.19
N LEU A 82 18.17 23.74 13.92
CA LEU A 82 18.57 22.92 12.79
C LEU A 82 20.09 22.68 12.77
N PRO A 83 20.52 21.46 12.44
CA PRO A 83 21.93 21.18 12.19
C PRO A 83 22.52 22.07 11.11
N GLN A 84 23.80 22.39 11.21
CA GLN A 84 24.47 23.31 10.28
C GLN A 84 24.47 22.82 8.83
N ASN A 85 24.44 21.53 8.62
CA ASN A 85 24.38 20.89 7.30
C ASN A 85 22.97 20.93 6.66
N ILE A 86 21.93 21.26 7.40
CA ILE A 86 20.58 21.45 6.82
C ILE A 86 20.39 22.93 6.55
N VAL A 87 20.48 23.30 5.27
CA VAL A 87 20.44 24.70 4.82
C VAL A 87 19.20 25.04 3.99
N LYS A 88 18.36 24.04 3.74
CA LYS A 88 17.12 24.22 2.95
C LYS A 88 16.02 23.28 3.45
N LEU A 89 14.82 23.83 3.57
CA LEU A 89 13.57 23.09 3.80
C LEU A 89 12.70 23.23 2.57
N VAL A 90 12.14 22.13 2.05
CA VAL A 90 11.27 22.12 0.87
C VAL A 90 9.95 21.48 1.22
N VAL A 91 8.86 22.24 1.09
CA VAL A 91 7.51 21.73 1.28
C VAL A 91 6.96 21.22 -0.05
N THR A 92 6.47 19.98 -0.06
CA THR A 92 6.01 19.29 -1.26
C THR A 92 4.64 18.71 -1.05
N ALA A 93 3.94 18.45 -2.17
CA ALA A 93 2.73 17.64 -2.19
C ALA A 93 2.89 16.52 -3.23
N ALA A 94 2.37 15.33 -2.94
CA ALA A 94 2.39 14.19 -3.83
C ALA A 94 1.03 13.48 -3.85
N ILE A 95 0.71 12.87 -4.97
CA ILE A 95 -0.51 12.10 -5.18
C ILE A 95 -0.13 10.67 -5.51
N ASP A 96 -0.71 9.73 -4.81
CA ASP A 96 -0.63 8.31 -5.14
C ASP A 96 -1.80 7.88 -6.04
N GLY A 97 -1.54 6.85 -6.88
CA GLY A 97 -2.57 6.28 -7.76
C GLY A 97 -2.73 7.00 -9.10
N ASN A 98 -3.98 7.02 -9.62
CA ASN A 98 -4.27 7.40 -11.01
C ASN A 98 -4.60 8.89 -11.22
N PHE A 99 -4.61 9.69 -10.15
CA PHE A 99 -4.85 11.13 -10.25
C PHE A 99 -3.58 11.91 -10.60
N THR A 100 -3.78 13.14 -11.10
CA THR A 100 -2.70 14.10 -11.37
C THR A 100 -2.97 15.42 -10.67
N MET A 101 -1.94 16.26 -10.54
CA MET A 101 -2.07 17.60 -9.94
C MET A 101 -3.03 18.50 -10.71
N LYS A 102 -3.29 18.21 -12.01
CA LYS A 102 -4.31 18.91 -12.81
C LYS A 102 -5.72 18.81 -12.22
N GLN A 103 -6.03 17.74 -11.50
CA GLN A 103 -7.33 17.50 -10.89
C GLN A 103 -7.46 18.09 -9.47
N LEU A 104 -6.37 18.68 -8.95
CA LEU A 104 -6.37 19.39 -7.68
C LEU A 104 -7.18 20.68 -7.80
N ASN A 105 -8.09 20.95 -6.85
CA ASN A 105 -8.75 22.27 -6.82
C ASN A 105 -7.74 23.36 -6.45
N SER A 106 -7.10 23.24 -5.29
CA SER A 106 -6.00 24.11 -4.88
C SER A 106 -5.18 23.54 -3.73
N VAL A 107 -3.94 24.00 -3.62
CA VAL A 107 -3.12 23.89 -2.41
C VAL A 107 -2.58 25.27 -2.06
N THR A 108 -2.83 25.69 -0.83
CA THR A 108 -2.36 26.98 -0.30
C THR A 108 -1.39 26.74 0.85
N LEU A 109 -0.17 27.22 0.71
CA LEU A 109 0.81 27.25 1.80
C LEU A 109 0.74 28.61 2.49
N ASN A 110 0.48 28.61 3.80
CA ASN A 110 0.51 29.79 4.66
C ASN A 110 1.79 29.79 5.48
N ILE A 111 2.44 30.93 5.58
CA ILE A 111 3.61 31.19 6.43
C ILE A 111 3.48 32.58 7.08
N GLY A 112 3.28 32.64 8.40
CA GLY A 112 2.89 33.88 9.08
C GLY A 112 1.58 34.44 8.47
N GLU A 113 1.58 35.74 8.15
CA GLU A 113 0.44 36.41 7.48
C GLU A 113 0.52 36.37 5.94
N HIS A 114 1.37 35.51 5.39
CA HIS A 114 1.61 35.39 3.95
C HIS A 114 1.11 34.05 3.42
N ASN A 115 0.74 34.02 2.14
CA ASN A 115 0.29 32.79 1.50
C ASN A 115 0.82 32.63 0.06
N PHE A 116 0.91 31.39 -0.38
CA PHE A 116 1.17 31.03 -1.78
C PHE A 116 0.19 29.95 -2.19
N GLU A 117 -0.54 30.16 -3.27
CA GLU A 117 -1.56 29.26 -3.77
C GLU A 117 -1.19 28.72 -5.15
N LEU A 118 -1.43 27.42 -5.34
CA LEU A 118 -1.34 26.71 -6.60
C LEU A 118 -2.68 26.00 -6.87
N ALA A 119 -3.10 26.00 -8.13
CA ALA A 119 -4.33 25.36 -8.57
C ALA A 119 -4.02 24.26 -9.60
N GLY A 120 -4.94 23.33 -9.79
CA GLY A 120 -4.77 22.24 -10.76
C GLY A 120 -4.51 22.70 -12.20
N LYS A 121 -5.05 23.85 -12.60
CA LYS A 121 -4.80 24.47 -13.91
C LYS A 121 -3.32 24.83 -14.17
N ASP A 122 -2.51 24.91 -13.12
CA ASP A 122 -1.07 25.23 -13.19
C ASP A 122 -0.22 23.99 -13.53
N PHE A 123 -0.85 22.82 -13.66
CA PHE A 123 -0.25 21.50 -13.88
C PHE A 123 -0.92 20.73 -15.00
N ASP A 124 -0.29 19.66 -15.48
CA ASP A 124 -0.83 18.75 -16.52
C ASP A 124 -0.77 17.27 -16.06
N GLN A 125 0.35 16.59 -16.23
CA GLN A 125 0.52 15.18 -15.92
C GLN A 125 1.27 14.95 -14.59
N GLU A 126 1.64 16.00 -13.91
CA GLU A 126 2.42 15.92 -12.69
C GLU A 126 1.64 15.23 -11.57
N LYS A 127 2.34 14.37 -10.83
CA LYS A 127 1.82 13.66 -9.66
C LYS A 127 2.44 14.15 -8.34
N ALA A 128 3.44 15.01 -8.41
CA ALA A 128 3.99 15.70 -7.25
C ALA A 128 4.37 17.13 -7.59
N ILE A 129 4.39 17.98 -6.57
CA ILE A 129 4.80 19.37 -6.67
C ILE A 129 5.72 19.76 -5.53
N MET A 130 6.72 20.58 -5.84
CA MET A 130 7.44 21.37 -4.87
C MET A 130 6.67 22.68 -4.70
N ILE A 131 6.03 22.86 -3.56
CA ILE A 131 5.20 24.03 -3.28
C ILE A 131 6.10 25.24 -3.03
N ALA A 132 6.95 25.17 -2.01
CA ALA A 132 7.81 26.27 -1.60
C ALA A 132 9.11 25.77 -0.95
N GLU A 133 10.08 26.66 -0.82
CA GLU A 133 11.34 26.43 -0.14
C GLU A 133 11.62 27.50 0.92
N VAL A 134 12.22 27.11 2.06
CA VAL A 134 12.87 28.00 3.01
C VAL A 134 14.34 27.65 3.00
N TYR A 135 15.21 28.57 2.59
CA TYR A 135 16.62 28.28 2.36
C TYR A 135 17.54 29.35 2.87
N LYS A 136 18.77 28.98 3.26
CA LYS A 136 19.81 29.87 3.73
C LYS A 136 20.70 30.28 2.55
N LYS A 137 20.87 31.62 2.37
CA LYS A 137 21.79 32.16 1.38
C LYS A 137 22.54 33.37 2.02
N ASP A 138 23.87 33.35 1.93
CA ASP A 138 24.75 34.37 2.53
C ASP A 138 24.45 34.57 4.02
N GLY A 139 24.21 33.48 4.76
CA GLY A 139 23.88 33.49 6.18
C GLY A 139 22.43 33.90 6.51
N VAL A 140 21.60 34.27 5.52
CA VAL A 140 20.25 34.82 5.71
C VAL A 140 19.20 33.80 5.21
N TRP A 141 18.21 33.49 6.04
CA TRP A 141 17.08 32.63 5.66
C TRP A 141 16.07 33.39 4.78
N ARG A 142 15.61 32.73 3.73
CA ARG A 142 14.69 33.25 2.72
C ARG A 142 13.57 32.28 2.46
N PHE A 143 12.40 32.78 2.11
CA PHE A 143 11.29 32.03 1.56
C PHE A 143 11.27 32.20 0.03
N GLY A 144 10.93 31.11 -0.67
CA GLY A 144 10.71 31.10 -2.12
C GLY A 144 9.45 30.32 -2.50
N ALA A 145 8.56 30.96 -3.24
CA ALA A 145 7.38 30.36 -3.83
C ALA A 145 7.77 29.60 -5.13
N VAL A 146 7.73 28.27 -5.15
CA VAL A 146 8.32 27.45 -6.21
C VAL A 146 7.28 27.04 -7.27
N GLY A 147 6.33 26.19 -6.92
CA GLY A 147 5.29 25.70 -7.85
C GLY A 147 5.82 24.80 -8.97
N GLN A 148 6.87 23.98 -8.72
CA GLN A 148 7.45 23.07 -9.72
C GLN A 148 6.78 21.70 -9.64
N GLY A 149 6.31 21.19 -10.79
CA GLY A 149 5.71 19.87 -10.93
C GLY A 149 6.69 18.76 -11.30
N PHE A 150 6.31 17.50 -10.98
CA PHE A 150 7.06 16.27 -11.25
C PHE A 150 6.11 15.15 -11.68
N ASN A 151 6.34 14.56 -12.85
CA ASN A 151 5.46 13.52 -13.41
C ASN A 151 5.50 12.19 -12.66
N GLY A 152 6.62 11.84 -12.05
CA GLY A 152 6.85 10.56 -11.35
C GLY A 152 6.41 10.55 -9.87
N GLY A 153 5.58 11.51 -9.41
CA GLY A 153 5.09 11.55 -8.04
C GLY A 153 6.19 11.72 -6.99
N LEU A 154 5.97 11.18 -5.79
CA LEU A 154 6.94 11.25 -4.67
C LEU A 154 8.32 10.69 -5.06
N GLN A 155 8.34 9.64 -5.90
CA GLN A 155 9.59 9.05 -6.36
C GLN A 155 10.45 10.04 -7.17
N ALA A 156 9.82 10.85 -8.02
CA ALA A 156 10.55 11.88 -8.77
C ALA A 156 11.12 12.98 -7.87
N LEU A 157 10.42 13.33 -6.80
CA LEU A 157 10.92 14.26 -5.77
C LEU A 157 12.12 13.68 -5.01
N LEU A 158 12.03 12.42 -4.58
CA LEU A 158 13.13 11.71 -3.91
C LEU A 158 14.37 11.65 -4.80
N ASN A 159 14.19 11.34 -6.09
CA ASN A 159 15.28 11.33 -7.06
C ASN A 159 15.92 12.72 -7.22
N TYR A 160 15.10 13.74 -7.29
CA TYR A 160 15.55 15.13 -7.43
C TYR A 160 16.38 15.57 -6.23
N PHE A 161 16.00 15.16 -5.02
CA PHE A 161 16.72 15.45 -3.79
C PHE A 161 17.85 14.47 -3.45
N GLY A 162 18.26 13.64 -4.41
CA GLY A 162 19.41 12.74 -4.23
C GLY A 162 19.11 11.40 -3.60
N GLY A 163 17.86 11.09 -3.40
CA GLY A 163 17.42 9.72 -3.28
C GLY A 163 17.58 9.09 -4.67
N THR A 164 18.52 8.16 -4.84
CA THR A 164 18.81 7.55 -6.12
C THR A 164 17.61 6.80 -6.67
N SER A 165 17.00 7.28 -7.74
CA SER A 165 16.28 6.47 -8.68
C SER A 165 17.13 6.30 -9.93
N ALA A 166 17.25 5.07 -10.40
CA ALA A 166 17.94 4.82 -11.62
C ALA A 166 16.97 4.81 -12.80
N GLU A 167 17.08 5.83 -13.63
CA GLU A 167 16.92 5.67 -15.08
C GLU A 167 17.66 6.81 -15.80
N GLU A 168 18.49 6.38 -16.75
CA GLU A 168 19.23 7.09 -17.78
C GLU A 168 20.46 7.93 -17.39
N VAL A 169 21.64 7.28 -17.45
CA VAL A 169 22.77 7.82 -18.23
C VAL A 169 23.53 6.65 -18.86
N LYS A 170 23.73 6.68 -20.17
CA LYS A 170 24.63 5.79 -20.91
C LYS A 170 26.10 6.18 -20.71
N ALA A 171 26.88 5.16 -20.31
CA ALA A 171 28.31 4.88 -20.54
C ALA A 171 29.37 5.68 -19.77
N PRO A 172 30.60 5.11 -19.62
CA PRO A 172 30.88 4.07 -18.61
C PRO A 172 31.99 4.55 -17.65
N VAL A 173 32.02 4.12 -16.42
CA VAL A 173 33.24 3.82 -15.63
C VAL A 173 32.88 3.10 -14.30
N GLN A 174 33.35 1.88 -14.20
CA GLN A 174 33.82 1.07 -13.08
C GLN A 174 33.28 1.30 -11.65
N ASN A 175 32.67 0.20 -11.17
CA ASN A 175 32.65 -0.34 -9.80
C ASN A 175 32.77 0.65 -8.63
N VAL A 176 31.64 0.90 -7.96
CA VAL A 176 31.50 0.79 -6.48
C VAL A 176 30.00 0.65 -6.15
N GLU A 177 29.67 -0.46 -5.54
CA GLU A 177 28.51 -0.80 -4.70
C GLU A 177 27.09 -0.37 -5.09
N GLN A 178 26.37 -1.33 -5.66
CA GLN A 178 24.92 -1.45 -5.66
C GLN A 178 24.40 -1.68 -4.23
N VAL A 179 24.19 -0.61 -3.50
CA VAL A 179 23.33 -0.58 -2.30
C VAL A 179 22.33 0.56 -2.49
N SER A 180 21.11 0.39 -2.55
CA SER A 180 20.25 0.23 -3.39
C SER A 180 18.77 0.56 -3.13
N LYS A 181 18.00 0.65 -4.16
CA LYS A 181 16.56 0.90 -4.23
C LYS A 181 15.71 -0.10 -3.44
N VAL A 182 16.19 -1.35 -3.37
CA VAL A 182 15.56 -2.44 -2.62
C VAL A 182 15.55 -2.13 -1.13
N ASP A 183 16.62 -1.53 -0.59
CA ASP A 183 16.73 -1.23 0.84
C ASP A 183 15.81 -0.09 1.28
N LEU A 184 15.56 0.90 0.44
CA LEU A 184 14.70 2.03 0.81
C LEU A 184 13.21 1.66 0.79
N LYS A 185 12.74 0.97 -0.26
CA LYS A 185 11.38 0.41 -0.32
C LYS A 185 11.13 -0.55 0.86
N LYS A 186 12.14 -1.36 1.16
CA LYS A 186 12.13 -2.31 2.26
C LYS A 186 12.09 -1.61 3.62
N LYS A 187 12.89 -0.57 3.83
CA LYS A 187 12.92 0.22 5.06
C LYS A 187 11.59 0.92 5.29
N VAL A 188 11.02 1.57 4.27
CA VAL A 188 9.70 2.22 4.34
C VAL A 188 8.60 1.22 4.67
N PHE A 189 8.63 0.05 4.04
CA PHE A 189 7.69 -1.04 4.34
C PHE A 189 7.82 -1.51 5.80
N LEU A 190 9.04 -1.70 6.29
CA LEU A 190 9.29 -2.11 7.68
C LEU A 190 8.85 -1.04 8.69
N GLU A 191 9.07 0.23 8.40
CA GLU A 191 8.65 1.35 9.26
C GLU A 191 7.12 1.47 9.33
N LYS A 192 6.43 1.36 8.19
CA LYS A 192 4.96 1.32 8.16
C LYS A 192 4.41 0.13 8.95
N ARG A 193 5.05 -1.03 8.84
CA ARG A 193 4.69 -2.22 9.60
C ARG A 193 4.85 -2.01 11.11
N VAL A 194 5.94 -1.36 11.55
CA VAL A 194 6.15 -1.00 12.96
C VAL A 194 5.07 -0.03 13.45
N ASN A 195 4.69 0.95 12.64
CA ASN A 195 3.65 1.90 13.00
C ASN A 195 2.26 1.23 13.06
N LEU A 196 1.99 0.32 12.12
CA LEU A 196 0.79 -0.51 12.15
C LEU A 196 0.73 -1.38 13.41
N GLU A 197 1.85 -1.99 13.82
CA GLU A 197 1.94 -2.76 15.08
C GLU A 197 1.64 -1.90 16.31
N LYS A 198 2.17 -0.68 16.38
CA LYS A 198 1.87 0.26 17.48
C LYS A 198 0.39 0.66 17.52
N SER A 199 -0.22 0.85 16.36
CA SER A 199 -1.67 1.11 16.26
C SER A 199 -2.47 -0.12 16.72
N LEU A 200 -2.08 -1.32 16.28
CA LEU A 200 -2.72 -2.56 16.70
C LEU A 200 -2.58 -2.82 18.21
N GLU A 201 -1.43 -2.49 18.81
CA GLU A 201 -1.21 -2.64 20.24
C GLU A 201 -2.21 -1.80 21.05
N LYS A 202 -2.52 -0.61 20.58
CA LYS A 202 -3.47 0.30 21.22
C LYS A 202 -4.92 -0.04 20.93
N ASP A 203 -5.26 -0.28 19.66
CA ASP A 203 -6.65 -0.26 19.19
C ASP A 203 -7.21 -1.66 18.91
N ALA A 204 -6.36 -2.67 18.71
CA ALA A 204 -6.74 -4.04 18.35
C ALA A 204 -5.73 -5.11 18.82
N PRO A 205 -5.49 -5.26 20.13
CA PRO A 205 -4.43 -6.14 20.65
C PRO A 205 -4.62 -7.62 20.25
N GLN A 206 -5.86 -8.07 19.99
CA GLN A 206 -6.11 -9.41 19.46
C GLN A 206 -5.53 -9.60 18.04
N LEU A 207 -5.65 -8.60 17.17
CA LEU A 207 -5.04 -8.66 15.83
C LEU A 207 -3.52 -8.61 15.92
N LEU A 208 -2.95 -7.85 16.85
CA LEU A 208 -1.50 -7.85 17.07
C LEU A 208 -0.99 -9.24 17.49
N SER A 209 -1.69 -9.92 18.39
CA SER A 209 -1.34 -11.29 18.80
C SER A 209 -1.33 -12.24 17.60
N LEU A 210 -2.37 -12.20 16.76
CA LEU A 210 -2.46 -12.98 15.52
C LEU A 210 -1.35 -12.62 14.53
N ALA A 211 -1.06 -11.33 14.34
CA ALA A 211 -0.01 -10.86 13.44
C ALA A 211 1.38 -11.31 13.89
N LYS A 212 1.66 -11.36 15.20
CA LYS A 212 2.93 -11.92 15.73
C LYS A 212 3.06 -13.40 15.39
N LYS A 213 1.99 -14.19 15.50
CA LYS A 213 1.98 -15.61 15.12
C LYS A 213 2.20 -15.79 13.62
N ALA A 214 1.54 -14.96 12.78
CA ALA A 214 1.77 -14.95 11.33
C ALA A 214 3.22 -14.62 10.99
N ALA A 215 3.84 -13.66 11.68
CA ALA A 215 5.25 -13.32 11.48
C ALA A 215 6.18 -14.52 11.68
N VAL A 216 5.96 -15.32 12.72
CA VAL A 216 6.77 -16.53 12.99
C VAL A 216 6.70 -17.52 11.82
N SER A 217 5.51 -17.78 11.27
CA SER A 217 5.34 -18.66 10.11
C SER A 217 5.99 -18.10 8.85
N LEU A 218 5.91 -16.79 8.62
CA LEU A 218 6.56 -16.11 7.49
C LEU A 218 8.10 -16.17 7.62
N GLU A 219 8.64 -15.91 8.81
CA GLU A 219 10.09 -15.96 9.07
C GLU A 219 10.67 -17.36 8.85
N LYS A 220 10.00 -18.41 9.32
CA LYS A 220 10.40 -19.82 9.09
C LYS A 220 10.53 -20.17 7.61
N ARG A 221 9.83 -19.45 6.74
CA ARG A 221 9.79 -19.67 5.28
C ARG A 221 10.60 -18.64 4.48
N GLY A 222 11.37 -17.78 5.16
CA GLY A 222 12.17 -16.72 4.53
C GLY A 222 11.34 -15.57 3.96
N LEU A 223 10.11 -15.40 4.42
CA LEU A 223 9.17 -14.37 3.98
C LEU A 223 8.99 -13.22 4.98
N GLY A 224 9.83 -13.11 5.99
CA GLY A 224 9.71 -12.10 7.07
C GLY A 224 9.70 -10.65 6.58
N GLU A 225 10.31 -10.39 5.43
CA GLU A 225 10.37 -9.05 4.80
C GLU A 225 9.67 -9.01 3.42
N HIS A 226 8.98 -10.10 3.07
CA HIS A 226 8.25 -10.18 1.80
C HIS A 226 7.05 -9.25 1.80
N LYS A 227 6.78 -8.62 0.64
CA LYS A 227 5.62 -7.78 0.40
C LYS A 227 4.68 -8.43 -0.62
N ALA A 228 3.39 -8.47 -0.27
CA ALA A 228 2.31 -8.93 -1.16
C ALA A 228 1.01 -8.22 -0.80
N LYS A 229 0.17 -7.97 -1.79
CA LYS A 229 -1.24 -7.64 -1.55
C LYS A 229 -1.98 -8.90 -1.11
N VAL A 230 -2.89 -8.76 -0.15
CA VAL A 230 -3.71 -9.86 0.35
C VAL A 230 -5.17 -9.60 0.01
N ALA A 231 -5.83 -10.59 -0.57
CA ALA A 231 -7.26 -10.55 -0.87
C ALA A 231 -7.98 -11.73 -0.21
N LEU A 232 -9.23 -11.53 0.18
CA LEU A 232 -10.10 -12.53 0.77
C LEU A 232 -11.32 -12.74 -0.12
N CYS A 233 -11.45 -13.92 -0.71
CA CYS A 233 -12.62 -14.36 -1.47
C CYS A 233 -13.50 -15.25 -0.59
N LEU A 234 -14.75 -14.87 -0.37
CA LEU A 234 -15.70 -15.59 0.47
C LEU A 234 -16.89 -16.08 -0.32
N ASP A 235 -17.18 -17.36 -0.16
CA ASP A 235 -18.39 -17.99 -0.66
C ASP A 235 -19.61 -17.47 0.12
N ILE A 236 -20.59 -16.89 -0.59
CA ILE A 236 -21.88 -16.48 -0.04
C ILE A 236 -23.02 -17.36 -0.52
N SER A 237 -22.74 -18.60 -0.92
CA SER A 237 -23.81 -19.57 -1.20
C SER A 237 -24.61 -19.91 0.05
N ALA A 238 -25.85 -20.35 -0.14
CA ALA A 238 -26.79 -20.62 0.95
C ALA A 238 -26.29 -21.73 1.91
N SER A 239 -25.47 -22.66 1.44
CA SER A 239 -24.83 -23.71 2.24
C SER A 239 -23.94 -23.14 3.36
N MET A 240 -23.27 -22.02 3.10
CA MET A 240 -22.40 -21.31 4.06
C MET A 240 -23.16 -20.71 5.27
N SER A 241 -24.48 -20.69 5.25
CA SER A 241 -25.33 -20.03 6.27
C SER A 241 -24.97 -20.41 7.71
N LYS A 242 -24.76 -21.70 7.98
CA LYS A 242 -24.39 -22.18 9.32
C LYS A 242 -23.00 -21.73 9.74
N ILE A 243 -22.05 -21.67 8.80
CA ILE A 243 -20.67 -21.26 9.05
C ILE A 243 -20.63 -19.75 9.34
N TYR A 244 -21.38 -18.95 8.59
CA TYR A 244 -21.54 -17.52 8.87
C TYR A 244 -22.19 -17.25 10.25
N SER A 245 -23.30 -17.93 10.55
CA SER A 245 -24.03 -17.72 11.82
C SER A 245 -23.24 -18.17 13.06
N SER A 246 -22.28 -19.09 12.91
CA SER A 246 -21.40 -19.50 14.01
C SER A 246 -20.33 -18.49 14.39
N GLY A 247 -20.15 -17.44 13.58
CA GLY A 247 -19.07 -16.46 13.72
C GLY A 247 -17.71 -16.93 13.20
N ALA A 248 -17.62 -18.15 12.67
CA ALA A 248 -16.35 -18.75 12.21
C ALA A 248 -15.70 -17.96 11.06
N ILE A 249 -16.50 -17.37 10.17
CA ILE A 249 -15.98 -16.56 9.07
C ILE A 249 -15.43 -15.22 9.56
N GLN A 250 -16.00 -14.62 10.58
CA GLN A 250 -15.48 -13.39 11.20
C GLN A 250 -14.09 -13.65 11.82
N GLU A 251 -13.96 -14.70 12.62
CA GLU A 251 -12.68 -15.09 13.23
C GLU A 251 -11.63 -15.44 12.17
N PHE A 252 -12.02 -16.13 11.10
CA PHE A 252 -11.14 -16.44 9.98
C PHE A 252 -10.68 -15.17 9.24
N ALA A 253 -11.60 -14.24 8.94
CA ALA A 253 -11.28 -12.97 8.29
C ALA A 253 -10.30 -12.13 9.13
N GLU A 254 -10.43 -12.14 10.46
CA GLU A 254 -9.49 -11.49 11.38
C GLU A 254 -8.09 -12.10 11.32
N ARG A 255 -7.98 -13.44 11.19
CA ARG A 255 -6.70 -14.12 11.00
C ARG A 255 -6.04 -13.74 9.67
N ILE A 256 -6.81 -13.63 8.58
CA ILE A 256 -6.29 -13.21 7.27
C ILE A 256 -5.92 -11.72 7.28
N LEU A 257 -6.69 -10.86 7.93
CA LEU A 257 -6.33 -9.46 8.15
C LEU A 257 -5.01 -9.34 8.95
N ALA A 258 -4.82 -10.16 9.96
CA ALA A 258 -3.59 -10.18 10.75
C ALA A 258 -2.37 -10.66 9.92
N LEU A 259 -2.56 -11.64 9.02
CA LEU A 259 -1.54 -12.04 8.06
C LEU A 259 -1.19 -10.89 7.10
N SER A 260 -2.20 -10.18 6.60
CA SER A 260 -1.98 -9.04 5.70
C SER A 260 -1.15 -7.94 6.34
N CYS A 261 -1.32 -7.67 7.65
CA CYS A 261 -0.50 -6.71 8.39
C CYS A 261 1.01 -7.05 8.39
N ARG A 262 1.38 -8.25 7.95
CA ARG A 262 2.78 -8.70 7.78
C ARG A 262 3.25 -8.65 6.32
N LEU A 263 2.34 -8.82 5.38
CA LEU A 263 2.63 -8.86 3.94
C LEU A 263 2.36 -7.52 3.25
N ASP A 264 1.47 -6.68 3.83
CA ASP A 264 1.11 -5.36 3.34
C ASP A 264 1.25 -4.30 4.45
N ASP A 265 1.28 -3.04 4.06
CA ASP A 265 1.54 -1.91 4.97
C ASP A 265 0.34 -0.97 5.16
N ASP A 266 -0.81 -1.26 4.52
CA ASP A 266 -2.00 -0.41 4.58
C ASP A 266 -3.01 -0.79 5.67
N GLY A 267 -2.82 -1.96 6.32
CA GLY A 267 -3.70 -2.45 7.38
C GLY A 267 -5.11 -2.78 6.92
N SER A 268 -5.27 -3.13 5.64
CA SER A 268 -6.54 -3.54 5.04
C SER A 268 -6.37 -4.72 4.10
N ILE A 269 -7.48 -5.42 3.81
CA ILE A 269 -7.54 -6.44 2.77
C ILE A 269 -8.74 -6.21 1.87
N ASP A 270 -8.55 -6.41 0.59
CA ASP A 270 -9.64 -6.42 -0.36
C ASP A 270 -10.50 -7.66 -0.17
N VAL A 271 -11.82 -7.47 -0.09
CA VAL A 271 -12.77 -8.57 0.04
C VAL A 271 -13.54 -8.73 -1.25
N PHE A 272 -13.69 -9.97 -1.68
CA PHE A 272 -14.49 -10.38 -2.83
C PHE A 272 -15.47 -11.45 -2.38
N LEU A 273 -16.67 -11.42 -2.91
CA LEU A 273 -17.71 -12.41 -2.60
C LEU A 273 -18.12 -13.11 -3.88
N PHE A 274 -18.54 -14.34 -3.75
CA PHE A 274 -19.09 -15.09 -4.86
C PHE A 274 -20.22 -16.03 -4.44
N GLY A 275 -21.19 -16.12 -5.29
CA GLY A 275 -22.32 -17.00 -5.28
C GLY A 275 -22.75 -17.18 -6.72
N GLU A 276 -23.93 -16.67 -7.11
CA GLU A 276 -24.37 -16.56 -8.51
C GLU A 276 -23.51 -15.57 -9.31
N GLN A 277 -23.03 -14.53 -8.63
CA GLN A 277 -22.21 -13.47 -9.19
C GLN A 277 -21.03 -13.12 -8.26
N GLY A 278 -20.07 -12.37 -8.79
CA GLY A 278 -19.00 -11.78 -8.02
C GLY A 278 -19.36 -10.40 -7.48
N HIS A 279 -19.06 -10.14 -6.20
CA HIS A 279 -19.30 -8.84 -5.57
C HIS A 279 -18.01 -8.32 -4.93
N LYS A 280 -17.85 -6.99 -4.90
CA LYS A 280 -16.71 -6.31 -4.26
C LYS A 280 -17.24 -5.38 -3.17
N PRO A 281 -17.43 -5.85 -1.93
CA PRO A 281 -17.77 -5.00 -0.81
C PRO A 281 -16.61 -4.08 -0.42
N ASP A 282 -16.84 -3.21 0.58
CA ASP A 282 -15.79 -2.39 1.17
C ASP A 282 -14.67 -3.27 1.75
N PRO A 283 -13.41 -2.80 1.76
CA PRO A 283 -12.29 -3.54 2.32
C PRO A 283 -12.48 -3.83 3.81
N LEU A 284 -11.95 -4.94 4.28
CA LEU A 284 -11.82 -5.22 5.72
C LEU A 284 -10.54 -4.56 6.24
N SER A 285 -10.66 -3.69 7.25
CA SER A 285 -9.53 -2.94 7.78
C SER A 285 -9.35 -3.10 9.29
N VAL A 286 -8.14 -2.87 9.77
CA VAL A 286 -7.81 -2.88 11.21
C VAL A 286 -8.61 -1.84 12.02
N LYS A 287 -9.15 -0.81 11.35
CA LYS A 287 -9.96 0.24 11.99
C LYS A 287 -11.43 -0.15 12.14
N ASP A 288 -11.92 -1.09 11.34
CA ASP A 288 -13.33 -1.45 11.26
C ASP A 288 -13.58 -2.96 11.04
N PHE A 289 -12.75 -3.82 11.64
CA PHE A 289 -12.87 -5.27 11.48
C PHE A 289 -13.98 -5.89 12.33
N THR A 290 -14.28 -5.30 13.51
CA THR A 290 -15.25 -5.87 14.44
C THR A 290 -16.64 -5.95 13.83
N GLY A 291 -17.18 -7.16 13.70
CA GLY A 291 -18.51 -7.41 13.13
C GLY A 291 -18.62 -7.07 11.63
N TYR A 292 -17.50 -6.98 10.92
CA TYR A 292 -17.46 -6.69 9.48
C TYR A 292 -18.31 -7.67 8.67
N ILE A 293 -18.19 -8.97 8.94
CA ILE A 293 -18.95 -10.00 8.22
C ILE A 293 -20.46 -9.80 8.36
N ASN A 294 -20.94 -9.46 9.55
CA ASN A 294 -22.36 -9.20 9.78
C ASN A 294 -22.85 -7.94 9.02
N ARG A 295 -22.03 -6.89 8.95
CA ARG A 295 -22.36 -5.69 8.16
C ARG A 295 -22.38 -5.99 6.67
N MET A 296 -21.39 -6.70 6.19
CA MET A 296 -21.24 -7.11 4.79
C MET A 296 -22.45 -7.95 4.34
N LEU A 297 -22.90 -8.94 5.14
CA LEU A 297 -24.06 -9.80 4.83
C LEU A 297 -25.42 -9.05 4.89
N LYS A 298 -25.51 -7.90 5.54
CA LYS A 298 -26.72 -7.07 5.47
C LYS A 298 -26.94 -6.50 4.07
N VAL A 299 -25.87 -6.19 3.38
CA VAL A 299 -25.88 -5.64 2.00
C VAL A 299 -25.84 -6.78 0.97
N ASN A 300 -24.92 -7.73 1.14
CA ASN A 300 -24.73 -8.85 0.22
C ASN A 300 -25.38 -10.10 0.83
N LYS A 301 -26.59 -10.43 0.38
CA LYS A 301 -27.32 -11.60 0.89
C LYS A 301 -26.71 -12.90 0.37
N LEU A 302 -26.96 -14.01 1.10
CA LEU A 302 -26.60 -15.34 0.61
C LEU A 302 -27.35 -15.63 -0.68
N GLU A 303 -26.66 -16.30 -1.60
CA GLU A 303 -27.13 -16.65 -2.94
C GLU A 303 -27.34 -18.15 -3.08
N TYR A 304 -28.00 -18.59 -4.16
CA TYR A 304 -28.39 -20.00 -4.32
C TYR A 304 -27.44 -20.82 -5.21
N ASP A 305 -26.42 -20.19 -5.78
CA ASP A 305 -25.45 -20.85 -6.66
C ASP A 305 -24.01 -20.58 -6.18
N THR A 306 -23.05 -21.35 -6.70
CA THR A 306 -21.63 -21.22 -6.36
C THR A 306 -20.83 -21.20 -7.66
N LYS A 307 -20.36 -20.04 -8.10
CA LYS A 307 -19.56 -19.85 -9.32
C LYS A 307 -18.20 -19.28 -8.99
N TYR A 308 -17.17 -20.13 -8.98
CA TYR A 308 -15.80 -19.70 -8.68
C TYR A 308 -15.24 -18.77 -9.76
N SER A 309 -15.63 -18.99 -11.05
CA SER A 309 -15.15 -18.11 -12.12
C SER A 309 -15.54 -16.66 -11.89
N SER A 310 -16.67 -16.39 -11.25
CA SER A 310 -17.14 -15.03 -10.98
C SER A 310 -16.19 -14.27 -10.04
N ALA A 311 -15.68 -14.93 -8.99
CA ALA A 311 -14.68 -14.35 -8.09
C ALA A 311 -13.30 -14.27 -8.76
N ILE A 312 -12.85 -15.35 -9.42
CA ILE A 312 -11.54 -15.39 -10.07
C ILE A 312 -11.42 -14.24 -11.09
N GLU A 313 -12.43 -14.07 -11.95
CA GLU A 313 -12.41 -12.99 -12.94
C GLU A 313 -12.54 -11.60 -12.32
N LEU A 314 -13.28 -11.45 -11.21
CA LEU A 314 -13.39 -10.19 -10.51
C LEU A 314 -12.06 -9.76 -9.87
N VAL A 315 -11.36 -10.68 -9.22
CA VAL A 315 -10.02 -10.47 -8.66
C VAL A 315 -9.01 -10.13 -9.76
N ARG A 316 -9.00 -10.89 -10.86
CA ARG A 316 -8.15 -10.63 -12.01
C ARG A 316 -8.38 -9.22 -12.58
N LYS A 317 -9.66 -8.82 -12.76
CA LYS A 317 -10.02 -7.45 -13.21
C LYS A 317 -9.53 -6.37 -12.27
N PHE A 318 -9.55 -6.64 -10.96
CA PHE A 318 -9.18 -5.65 -9.95
C PHE A 318 -7.66 -5.43 -9.88
N TYR A 319 -6.88 -6.51 -9.91
CA TYR A 319 -5.43 -6.44 -9.71
C TYR A 319 -4.60 -6.42 -10.98
N SER A 320 -5.15 -6.82 -12.13
CA SER A 320 -4.40 -6.89 -13.37
C SER A 320 -4.59 -5.62 -14.21
N PRO A 321 -3.58 -4.76 -14.31
CA PRO A 321 -3.60 -3.65 -15.28
C PRO A 321 -3.86 -4.20 -16.69
N ASN A 322 -4.70 -3.54 -17.46
CA ASN A 322 -5.07 -3.98 -18.80
C ASN A 322 -5.59 -5.42 -18.83
N TYR A 323 -6.54 -5.72 -17.93
CA TYR A 323 -7.18 -7.03 -17.84
C TYR A 323 -7.56 -7.60 -19.20
N LYS A 324 -7.25 -8.89 -19.42
CA LYS A 324 -7.68 -9.67 -20.58
C LYS A 324 -8.41 -10.91 -20.10
N TYR A 325 -9.61 -11.16 -20.60
CA TYR A 325 -10.37 -12.37 -20.26
C TYR A 325 -9.58 -13.64 -20.60
N GLU A 326 -8.99 -13.71 -21.79
CA GLU A 326 -8.03 -14.73 -22.20
C GLU A 326 -6.61 -14.13 -22.18
N ARG A 327 -5.71 -14.78 -21.47
CA ARG A 327 -4.32 -14.36 -21.36
C ARG A 327 -3.40 -15.50 -21.74
N SER A 328 -2.47 -15.22 -22.64
CA SER A 328 -1.45 -16.15 -23.13
C SER A 328 -0.02 -15.62 -22.94
N GLU A 329 0.11 -14.39 -22.42
CA GLU A 329 1.38 -13.73 -22.17
C GLU A 329 1.49 -13.32 -20.70
N PRO A 330 2.68 -13.45 -20.08
CA PRO A 330 2.87 -13.08 -18.69
C PRO A 330 2.62 -11.58 -18.45
N LEU A 331 1.99 -11.28 -17.32
CA LEU A 331 1.86 -9.94 -16.77
C LEU A 331 2.90 -9.77 -15.67
N SER A 332 3.73 -8.75 -15.78
CA SER A 332 4.75 -8.42 -14.77
C SER A 332 4.26 -7.31 -13.84
N LEU A 333 4.33 -7.54 -12.53
CA LEU A 333 4.09 -6.52 -11.49
C LEU A 333 5.22 -6.59 -10.46
N ASP A 334 5.42 -5.50 -9.72
CA ASP A 334 6.43 -5.43 -8.65
C ASP A 334 5.93 -6.03 -7.31
N THR A 335 4.61 -6.15 -7.15
CA THR A 335 3.99 -6.69 -5.93
C THR A 335 3.01 -7.79 -6.30
N PRO A 336 3.23 -9.04 -5.85
CA PRO A 336 2.30 -10.14 -6.08
C PRO A 336 1.03 -10.00 -5.24
N VAL A 337 0.00 -10.72 -5.65
CA VAL A 337 -1.27 -10.82 -4.93
C VAL A 337 -1.41 -12.24 -4.36
N TYR A 338 -1.68 -12.33 -3.07
CA TYR A 338 -2.05 -13.56 -2.36
C TYR A 338 -3.55 -13.57 -2.13
N VAL A 339 -4.26 -14.49 -2.75
CA VAL A 339 -5.72 -14.62 -2.65
C VAL A 339 -6.08 -15.78 -1.76
N MET A 340 -6.72 -15.51 -0.62
CA MET A 340 -7.34 -16.53 0.21
C MET A 340 -8.77 -16.77 -0.26
N PHE A 341 -9.07 -17.97 -0.75
CA PHE A 341 -10.36 -18.35 -1.32
C PHE A 341 -11.05 -19.40 -0.45
N LEU A 342 -12.16 -19.04 0.20
CA LEU A 342 -12.88 -19.88 1.15
C LEU A 342 -14.24 -20.33 0.59
N THR A 343 -14.53 -21.64 0.67
CA THR A 343 -15.79 -22.23 0.22
C THR A 343 -16.14 -23.48 1.03
N ASP A 344 -17.41 -23.87 1.06
CA ASP A 344 -17.90 -25.11 1.68
C ASP A 344 -18.37 -26.18 0.68
N GLY A 345 -18.10 -25.99 -0.64
CA GLY A 345 -18.59 -26.93 -1.63
C GLY A 345 -17.94 -26.81 -3.00
N GLN A 346 -18.49 -27.54 -3.96
CA GLN A 346 -18.05 -27.50 -5.35
C GLN A 346 -18.79 -26.45 -6.17
N PRO A 347 -18.14 -25.85 -7.19
CA PRO A 347 -18.81 -24.89 -8.06
C PRO A 347 -19.71 -25.57 -9.10
N SER A 348 -20.74 -24.84 -9.50
CA SER A 348 -21.61 -25.26 -10.65
C SER A 348 -20.93 -25.02 -12.01
N ASP A 349 -19.93 -24.11 -12.05
CA ASP A 349 -19.28 -23.62 -13.28
C ASP A 349 -17.85 -24.16 -13.49
N LYS A 350 -17.62 -25.44 -13.22
CA LYS A 350 -16.28 -26.07 -13.22
C LYS A 350 -15.41 -25.78 -14.45
N MET A 351 -16.00 -25.78 -15.66
CA MET A 351 -15.24 -25.48 -16.89
C MET A 351 -14.79 -24.02 -16.95
N ALA A 352 -15.68 -23.08 -16.59
CA ALA A 352 -15.37 -21.68 -16.57
C ALA A 352 -14.32 -21.35 -15.49
N SER A 353 -14.46 -21.95 -14.30
CA SER A 353 -13.51 -21.80 -13.19
C SER A 353 -12.13 -22.35 -13.55
N THR A 354 -12.04 -23.52 -14.19
CA THR A 354 -10.77 -24.08 -14.68
C THR A 354 -10.12 -23.17 -15.71
N LYS A 355 -10.91 -22.60 -16.66
CA LYS A 355 -10.39 -21.66 -17.66
C LYS A 355 -9.89 -20.36 -17.00
N ALA A 356 -10.65 -19.82 -16.07
CA ALA A 356 -10.29 -18.60 -15.33
C ALA A 356 -8.97 -18.76 -14.56
N LEU A 357 -8.78 -19.89 -13.85
CA LEU A 357 -7.54 -20.17 -13.12
C LEU A 357 -6.34 -20.39 -14.07
N LYS A 358 -6.54 -21.02 -15.22
CA LYS A 358 -5.49 -21.15 -16.25
C LYS A 358 -5.06 -19.79 -16.79
N ASN A 359 -6.01 -18.89 -17.05
CA ASN A 359 -5.69 -17.54 -17.48
C ASN A 359 -4.97 -16.74 -16.37
N ALA A 360 -5.39 -16.91 -15.10
CA ALA A 360 -4.75 -16.30 -13.95
C ALA A 360 -3.30 -16.77 -13.74
N SER A 361 -2.90 -17.93 -14.27
CA SER A 361 -1.52 -18.43 -14.15
C SER A 361 -0.48 -17.61 -14.90
N TYR A 362 -0.91 -16.70 -15.80
CA TYR A 362 -0.06 -15.71 -16.46
C TYR A 362 0.04 -14.38 -15.70
N GLU A 363 -0.56 -14.31 -14.52
CA GLU A 363 -0.63 -13.10 -13.69
C GLU A 363 0.08 -13.33 -12.35
N PRO A 364 0.65 -12.32 -11.69
CA PRO A 364 1.33 -12.49 -10.39
C PRO A 364 0.32 -12.63 -9.25
N ILE A 365 -0.60 -13.60 -9.38
CA ILE A 365 -1.67 -13.89 -8.43
C ILE A 365 -1.58 -15.36 -8.01
N PHE A 366 -1.40 -15.59 -6.72
CA PHE A 366 -1.44 -16.91 -6.09
C PHE A 366 -2.79 -17.16 -5.42
N TRP A 367 -3.34 -18.35 -5.61
CA TRP A 367 -4.66 -18.75 -5.12
C TRP A 367 -4.54 -19.81 -4.04
N GLN A 368 -4.76 -19.44 -2.80
CA GLN A 368 -4.87 -20.39 -1.70
C GLN A 368 -6.34 -20.78 -1.50
N PHE A 369 -6.71 -21.94 -1.99
CA PHE A 369 -8.04 -22.48 -1.76
C PHE A 369 -8.14 -23.18 -0.40
N MET A 370 -9.24 -22.94 0.30
CA MET A 370 -9.56 -23.58 1.56
C MET A 370 -11.01 -24.09 1.54
N GLY A 371 -11.17 -25.38 1.66
CA GLY A 371 -12.46 -26.02 1.88
C GLY A 371 -12.81 -26.06 3.37
N VAL A 372 -14.05 -25.73 3.73
CA VAL A 372 -14.51 -25.79 5.11
C VAL A 372 -15.73 -26.71 5.26
N GLY A 373 -15.68 -27.63 6.20
CA GLY A 373 -16.72 -28.64 6.42
C GLY A 373 -16.34 -30.00 5.88
N GLU A 374 -17.35 -30.84 5.66
CA GLU A 374 -17.18 -32.24 5.23
C GLU A 374 -17.71 -32.51 3.80
N ALA A 375 -17.70 -31.46 2.97
CA ALA A 375 -18.13 -31.61 1.57
C ALA A 375 -17.10 -32.34 0.70
N ASP A 376 -17.49 -32.71 -0.52
CA ASP A 376 -16.58 -33.23 -1.54
C ASP A 376 -15.75 -32.05 -2.13
N PHE A 377 -14.46 -32.04 -1.87
CA PHE A 377 -13.51 -31.05 -2.38
C PHE A 377 -12.66 -31.56 -3.55
N SER A 378 -13.01 -32.68 -4.16
CA SER A 378 -12.26 -33.32 -5.26
C SER A 378 -12.02 -32.38 -6.46
N TYR A 379 -12.85 -31.35 -6.64
CA TYR A 379 -12.62 -30.33 -7.67
C TYR A 379 -11.55 -29.31 -7.27
N LEU A 380 -11.45 -28.92 -6.01
CA LEU A 380 -10.39 -28.05 -5.52
C LEU A 380 -9.02 -28.76 -5.57
N GLU A 381 -8.96 -30.04 -5.23
CA GLU A 381 -7.78 -30.91 -5.42
C GLU A 381 -7.33 -30.92 -6.90
N LYS A 382 -8.30 -31.02 -7.83
CA LYS A 382 -8.00 -30.94 -9.27
C LYS A 382 -7.55 -29.54 -9.73
N LEU A 383 -7.98 -28.47 -9.08
CA LEU A 383 -7.51 -27.11 -9.37
C LEU A 383 -6.08 -26.91 -8.88
N ASP A 384 -5.73 -27.52 -7.76
CA ASP A 384 -4.38 -27.54 -7.22
C ASP A 384 -3.40 -28.22 -8.18
N ASP A 385 -3.71 -29.45 -8.62
CA ASP A 385 -2.93 -30.24 -9.58
C ASP A 385 -3.19 -29.90 -11.06
N LEU A 386 -3.78 -28.74 -11.36
CA LEU A 386 -4.25 -28.41 -12.70
C LEU A 386 -3.10 -28.27 -13.70
N THR A 387 -3.09 -29.12 -14.73
CA THR A 387 -2.11 -29.08 -15.82
C THR A 387 -2.43 -28.02 -16.87
N GLY A 388 -1.40 -27.60 -17.63
CA GLY A 388 -1.53 -26.63 -18.72
C GLY A 388 -1.68 -25.18 -18.23
N ARG A 389 -1.18 -24.86 -17.05
CA ARG A 389 -0.96 -23.52 -16.53
C ARG A 389 0.43 -23.00 -16.97
N TYR A 390 0.58 -21.69 -17.05
CA TYR A 390 1.88 -21.04 -17.29
C TYR A 390 2.83 -21.24 -16.10
N ILE A 391 2.29 -21.08 -14.89
CA ILE A 391 2.92 -21.37 -13.61
C ILE A 391 1.90 -22.09 -12.72
N ASP A 392 2.37 -22.93 -11.83
CA ASP A 392 1.54 -23.51 -10.77
C ASP A 392 1.17 -22.41 -9.78
N ASN A 393 -0.06 -21.91 -9.83
CA ASN A 393 -0.53 -20.71 -9.14
C ASN A 393 -1.60 -20.97 -8.07
N ALA A 394 -1.74 -22.22 -7.62
CA ALA A 394 -2.78 -22.59 -6.66
C ALA A 394 -2.24 -23.61 -5.65
N ASP A 395 -2.78 -23.58 -4.44
CA ASP A 395 -2.60 -24.58 -3.38
C ASP A 395 -3.98 -24.81 -2.72
N PHE A 396 -4.23 -26.01 -2.25
CA PHE A 396 -5.48 -26.39 -1.61
C PHE A 396 -5.25 -27.14 -0.30
N PHE A 397 -6.06 -26.80 0.71
CA PHE A 397 -6.29 -27.66 1.87
C PHE A 397 -7.72 -27.55 2.37
N SER A 398 -8.18 -28.57 3.12
CA SER A 398 -9.49 -28.53 3.76
C SER A 398 -9.39 -28.61 5.28
N VAL A 399 -10.43 -28.13 5.94
CA VAL A 399 -10.61 -28.20 7.40
C VAL A 399 -12.07 -28.52 7.72
N SER A 400 -12.31 -29.38 8.68
CA SER A 400 -13.69 -29.67 9.13
C SER A 400 -14.32 -28.44 9.81
N ASN A 401 -13.51 -27.62 10.48
CA ASN A 401 -13.94 -26.40 11.17
C ASN A 401 -12.79 -25.40 11.25
N THR A 402 -13.01 -24.16 10.83
CA THR A 402 -12.00 -23.10 10.89
C THR A 402 -11.52 -22.78 12.31
N LYS A 403 -12.36 -23.06 13.35
CA LYS A 403 -12.03 -22.85 14.77
C LYS A 403 -11.19 -23.98 15.38
N ALA A 404 -11.16 -25.15 14.78
CA ALA A 404 -10.44 -26.31 15.31
C ALA A 404 -8.93 -26.24 15.07
N MET A 405 -8.48 -25.39 14.16
CA MET A 405 -7.07 -25.23 13.80
C MET A 405 -6.45 -24.10 14.61
N SER A 406 -5.27 -24.32 15.21
CA SER A 406 -4.50 -23.26 15.84
C SER A 406 -4.06 -22.22 14.83
N ASP A 407 -3.79 -20.99 15.28
CA ASP A 407 -3.36 -19.89 14.41
C ASP A 407 -2.05 -20.25 13.69
N GLU A 408 -1.10 -20.85 14.42
CA GLU A 408 0.21 -21.26 13.90
C GLU A 408 0.03 -22.32 12.80
N ALA A 409 -0.80 -23.35 13.04
CA ALA A 409 -1.07 -24.39 12.07
C ALA A 409 -1.77 -23.83 10.81
N LEU A 410 -2.66 -22.85 10.98
CA LEU A 410 -3.30 -22.16 9.85
C LEU A 410 -2.25 -21.40 9.02
N TYR A 411 -1.44 -20.56 9.64
CA TYR A 411 -0.43 -19.77 8.91
C TYR A 411 0.63 -20.66 8.26
N ASP A 412 1.02 -21.78 8.89
CA ASP A 412 1.93 -22.73 8.30
C ASP A 412 1.34 -23.40 7.05
N LYS A 413 0.04 -23.73 7.04
CA LYS A 413 -0.65 -24.25 5.86
C LYS A 413 -0.79 -23.20 4.77
N LEU A 414 -1.21 -21.97 5.11
CA LEU A 414 -1.36 -20.87 4.16
C LEU A 414 -0.04 -20.54 3.42
N MET A 415 1.10 -20.79 4.04
CA MET A 415 2.42 -20.51 3.46
C MET A 415 3.10 -21.78 2.92
N ASN A 416 2.37 -22.86 2.65
CA ASN A 416 3.00 -24.13 2.25
C ASN A 416 3.65 -24.03 0.86
N GLU A 417 2.92 -23.66 -0.16
CA GLU A 417 3.39 -23.62 -1.55
C GLU A 417 3.77 -22.22 -2.04
N TYR A 418 3.27 -21.20 -1.38
CA TYR A 418 3.50 -19.81 -1.77
C TYR A 418 5.00 -19.44 -1.96
N PRO A 419 5.97 -19.87 -1.12
CA PRO A 419 7.39 -19.58 -1.33
C PRO A 419 7.95 -20.21 -2.62
N LYS A 420 7.50 -21.42 -2.97
CA LYS A 420 7.89 -22.12 -4.21
C LYS A 420 7.35 -21.36 -5.43
N TRP A 421 6.07 -21.00 -5.37
CA TRP A 421 5.44 -20.18 -6.41
C TRP A 421 6.14 -18.83 -6.60
N LEU A 422 6.47 -18.11 -5.53
CA LEU A 422 7.18 -16.83 -5.60
C LEU A 422 8.50 -16.95 -6.36
N LYS A 423 9.29 -17.98 -6.08
CA LYS A 423 10.56 -18.23 -6.76
C LYS A 423 10.32 -18.48 -8.26
N GLU A 424 9.32 -19.27 -8.60
CA GLU A 424 8.99 -19.56 -9.99
C GLU A 424 8.41 -18.34 -10.71
N ALA A 425 7.54 -17.57 -10.07
CA ALA A 425 6.97 -16.33 -10.59
C ALA A 425 8.03 -15.28 -10.93
N LYS A 426 9.05 -15.13 -10.08
CA LYS A 426 10.23 -14.29 -10.38
C LYS A 426 11.02 -14.82 -11.57
N ASN A 427 11.32 -16.11 -11.61
CA ASN A 427 12.07 -16.73 -12.69
C ASN A 427 11.37 -16.62 -14.05
N LYS A 428 10.02 -16.63 -14.06
CA LYS A 428 9.18 -16.49 -15.27
C LYS A 428 8.78 -15.03 -15.57
N GLY A 429 9.29 -14.06 -14.83
CA GLY A 429 9.06 -12.64 -15.08
C GLY A 429 7.66 -12.13 -14.74
N LEU A 430 6.91 -12.85 -13.89
CA LEU A 430 5.62 -12.36 -13.37
C LEU A 430 5.83 -11.33 -12.25
N ILE A 431 6.95 -11.41 -11.53
CA ILE A 431 7.30 -10.48 -10.47
C ILE A 431 8.64 -9.86 -10.83
N VAL A 432 8.68 -8.54 -10.90
CA VAL A 432 9.90 -7.74 -11.16
C VAL A 432 10.32 -7.03 -9.86
N GLU A 433 11.63 -7.06 -9.56
CA GLU A 433 12.23 -6.40 -8.38
C GLU A 433 12.54 -4.93 -8.66
#